data_e29eb51a0fd9e66a9afc9a890ec1da6c
#
_entry.id   e29eb51a0fd9e66a9afc9a890ec1da6c
#
_cell.length_a   1.000
_cell.length_b   1.000
_cell.length_c   1.000
_cell.angle_alpha   90.00
_cell.angle_beta   90.00
_cell.angle_gamma   90.00
#
_symmetry.space_group_name_H-M   'P 1'
#
loop_
_entity.id
_entity.type
_entity.pdbx_description
1 polymer ?
#
loop_
_entity_poly.entity_id
_entity_poly.type
_entity_poly.pdbx_seq_one_letter_code
_entity_poly.pdbx_strand_id
1 'polypeptide(L)'
;MARRPLPRILSSGSASITRSREIARTAADSATDVLHPLITVVRGLRLLAVSGRQKWVATPKERRGPKLFLAAACVLVVALVPYGPILALITVMGAAAWKGRERTPVRTGPDESETARLRSLYEALVPYFSTADDPDPLFAHGGDWSKAFDAYAFDQDGRLTSLRISYPAYFMDGDPAARSRIEQLLHTKSGRGREYHFGWDEEANRLVLTVLDALSTTVAAQRFVTAPGETVLGFTDPDSVSRTVPVLDGGATVDASPVVWRTGGRSTEPHLLAVGQPGGGTTTLVRSIALQALQNGDVIIVDGGGSGEYAALTGRNGVLAVEAGLGGALATLEWAAHETERRLITANLARQSGRPAPDDIRRPLWILLDRPGVLGHLAAADGRPDPQELLRIPLRHGRAAQVTVVLAEQFDALDTLTETVRTHTRARAVLGPASPEQIEAVLGAGPHTTPPPEVPAGRGYVRLGAGPVLRLQVPATPDPYDDATSDAHRQAVLDLLPGRGDPMEAAPAREPADEGPATAPVPVAAETAAVPVEAMVAEARPSEPLAKAQPAGAES
;
A
#
# COMPACT_ATOMS: atom_id res chain seq x y z
N MET A 1 39.41 56.98 -17.47
CA MET A 1 38.00 57.37 -17.28
C MET A 1 37.13 56.13 -17.47
N ALA A 2 36.71 55.51 -16.41
CA ALA A 2 35.95 54.28 -16.41
C ALA A 2 34.45 54.58 -16.42
N ARG A 3 33.72 54.07 -17.41
CA ARG A 3 32.26 54.12 -17.46
C ARG A 3 31.68 52.93 -16.68
N ARG A 4 30.91 53.23 -15.63
CA ARG A 4 30.10 52.27 -14.87
C ARG A 4 28.95 51.76 -15.75
N PRO A 5 28.60 50.45 -15.69
CA PRO A 5 27.38 49.94 -16.33
C PRO A 5 26.15 50.20 -15.44
N LEU A 6 25.06 50.61 -16.08
CA LEU A 6 23.73 50.83 -15.49
C LEU A 6 23.08 49.48 -15.06
N PRO A 7 22.26 49.44 -14.01
CA PRO A 7 21.60 48.23 -13.57
C PRO A 7 20.45 47.83 -14.49
N ARG A 8 20.39 46.57 -14.87
CA ARG A 8 19.26 45.95 -15.57
C ARG A 8 18.05 45.83 -14.62
N ILE A 9 17.11 46.74 -14.74
CA ILE A 9 15.78 46.63 -14.14
C ILE A 9 14.82 46.37 -15.31
N LEU A 10 14.69 45.13 -15.77
CA LEU A 10 13.60 44.67 -16.67
C LEU A 10 13.65 43.14 -16.82
N SER A 11 13.46 42.39 -15.70
CA SER A 11 13.15 40.98 -15.78
C SER A 11 12.20 40.50 -14.67
N SER A 12 11.36 41.36 -14.11
CA SER A 12 10.39 41.02 -13.08
C SER A 12 8.93 41.00 -13.57
N GLY A 13 8.71 40.94 -14.89
CA GLY A 13 7.36 40.96 -15.47
C GLY A 13 6.61 39.61 -15.46
N SER A 14 7.29 38.47 -15.35
CA SER A 14 6.65 37.15 -15.42
C SER A 14 6.25 36.59 -14.08
N ALA A 15 6.95 36.94 -13.01
CA ALA A 15 6.64 36.46 -11.66
C ALA A 15 5.41 37.15 -11.03
N SER A 16 5.01 38.32 -11.50
CA SER A 16 3.82 39.04 -11.02
C SER A 16 2.52 38.50 -11.63
N ILE A 17 2.56 37.93 -12.83
CA ILE A 17 1.37 37.37 -13.50
C ILE A 17 1.00 36.00 -12.93
N THR A 18 1.98 35.18 -12.54
CA THR A 18 1.72 33.91 -11.85
C THR A 18 1.19 34.11 -10.43
N ARG A 19 1.76 35.08 -9.69
CA ARG A 19 1.25 35.43 -8.35
C ARG A 19 -0.16 36.01 -8.38
N SER A 20 -0.49 36.83 -9.38
CA SER A 20 -1.85 37.38 -9.52
C SER A 20 -2.87 36.29 -9.92
N ARG A 21 -2.47 35.24 -10.65
CA ARG A 21 -3.33 34.08 -10.95
C ARG A 21 -3.53 33.16 -9.75
N GLU A 22 -2.51 32.95 -8.94
CA GLU A 22 -2.65 32.19 -7.69
C GLU A 22 -3.52 32.93 -6.67
N ILE A 23 -3.30 34.23 -6.48
CA ILE A 23 -4.15 35.06 -5.61
C ILE A 23 -5.59 35.11 -6.14
N ALA A 24 -5.80 35.14 -7.45
CA ALA A 24 -7.14 35.09 -8.03
C ALA A 24 -7.81 33.71 -7.87
N ARG A 25 -7.07 32.61 -7.92
CA ARG A 25 -7.60 31.26 -7.65
C ARG A 25 -7.90 31.08 -6.16
N THR A 26 -6.99 31.45 -5.27
CA THR A 26 -7.22 31.41 -3.82
C THR A 26 -8.36 32.32 -3.39
N ALA A 27 -8.53 33.48 -4.04
CA ALA A 27 -9.67 34.37 -3.82
C ALA A 27 -10.97 33.79 -4.40
N ALA A 28 -10.93 33.05 -5.49
CA ALA A 28 -12.10 32.38 -6.07
C ALA A 28 -12.55 31.18 -5.20
N ASP A 29 -11.62 30.39 -4.70
CA ASP A 29 -11.91 29.28 -3.77
C ASP A 29 -12.43 29.80 -2.43
N SER A 30 -11.80 30.85 -1.87
CA SER A 30 -12.31 31.53 -0.67
C SER A 30 -13.64 32.21 -0.89
N ALA A 31 -13.92 32.73 -2.11
CA ALA A 31 -15.22 33.30 -2.46
C ALA A 31 -16.29 32.22 -2.60
N THR A 32 -15.94 31.02 -3.05
CA THR A 32 -16.87 29.89 -3.15
C THR A 32 -17.26 29.39 -1.76
N ASP A 33 -16.30 29.29 -0.83
CA ASP A 33 -16.56 28.91 0.56
C ASP A 33 -17.38 29.96 1.32
N VAL A 34 -17.21 31.24 1.04
CA VAL A 34 -18.00 32.33 1.64
C VAL A 34 -19.37 32.48 0.94
N LEU A 35 -19.46 32.19 -0.37
CA LEU A 35 -20.72 32.28 -1.13
C LEU A 35 -21.65 31.10 -0.88
N HIS A 36 -21.14 29.90 -0.57
CA HIS A 36 -21.97 28.73 -0.30
C HIS A 36 -22.95 28.93 0.89
N PRO A 37 -22.53 29.45 2.04
CA PRO A 37 -23.48 29.80 3.10
C PRO A 37 -24.44 30.93 2.70
N LEU A 38 -24.00 31.90 1.89
CA LEU A 38 -24.89 32.97 1.39
C LEU A 38 -25.96 32.44 0.43
N ILE A 39 -25.60 31.54 -0.49
CA ILE A 39 -26.55 30.87 -1.38
C ILE A 39 -27.56 30.04 -0.58
N THR A 40 -27.09 29.32 0.46
CA THR A 40 -27.94 28.53 1.34
C THR A 40 -28.91 29.40 2.12
N VAL A 41 -28.45 30.54 2.63
CA VAL A 41 -29.28 31.55 3.31
C VAL A 41 -30.31 32.18 2.37
N VAL A 42 -29.91 32.57 1.16
CA VAL A 42 -30.85 33.14 0.14
C VAL A 42 -31.91 32.12 -0.27
N ARG A 43 -31.51 30.85 -0.47
CA ARG A 43 -32.46 29.77 -0.77
C ARG A 43 -33.43 29.53 0.40
N GLY A 44 -32.93 29.53 1.65
CA GLY A 44 -33.72 29.43 2.85
C GLY A 44 -34.70 30.58 3.02
N LEU A 45 -34.26 31.83 2.78
CA LEU A 45 -35.12 33.02 2.79
C LEU A 45 -36.22 32.95 1.74
N ARG A 46 -35.91 32.47 0.53
CA ARG A 46 -36.91 32.26 -0.53
C ARG A 46 -37.95 31.22 -0.12
N LEU A 47 -37.52 30.09 0.46
CA LEU A 47 -38.43 29.04 0.98
C LEU A 47 -39.31 29.53 2.13
N LEU A 48 -38.75 30.34 3.04
CA LEU A 48 -39.49 30.97 4.12
C LEU A 48 -40.55 31.96 3.58
N ALA A 49 -40.18 32.78 2.58
CA ALA A 49 -41.09 33.72 1.96
C ALA A 49 -42.25 33.01 1.24
N VAL A 50 -41.95 31.95 0.46
CA VAL A 50 -42.97 31.16 -0.24
C VAL A 50 -43.88 30.42 0.76
N SER A 51 -43.32 29.77 1.77
CA SER A 51 -44.09 29.06 2.79
C SER A 51 -44.89 30.02 3.68
N GLY A 52 -44.36 31.21 3.98
CA GLY A 52 -45.04 32.28 4.67
C GLY A 52 -46.24 32.78 3.88
N ARG A 53 -46.05 33.03 2.56
CA ARG A 53 -47.13 33.43 1.65
C ARG A 53 -48.25 32.38 1.54
N GLN A 54 -47.90 31.11 1.41
CA GLN A 54 -48.87 29.99 1.38
C GLN A 54 -49.66 29.89 2.67
N LYS A 55 -49.01 29.98 3.84
CA LYS A 55 -49.70 29.98 5.15
C LYS A 55 -50.55 31.23 5.36
N TRP A 56 -50.13 32.37 4.83
CA TRP A 56 -50.89 33.62 4.88
C TRP A 56 -52.17 33.55 4.05
N VAL A 57 -52.07 33.03 2.82
CA VAL A 57 -53.27 32.86 1.96
C VAL A 57 -54.23 31.83 2.52
N ALA A 58 -53.72 30.74 3.12
CA ALA A 58 -54.53 29.68 3.76
C ALA A 58 -55.17 30.11 5.09
N THR A 59 -54.76 31.26 5.69
CA THR A 59 -55.30 31.70 6.98
C THR A 59 -56.61 32.47 6.76
N PRO A 60 -57.71 32.10 7.43
CA PRO A 60 -58.98 32.83 7.40
C PRO A 60 -58.83 34.30 7.77
N LYS A 61 -59.56 35.21 7.09
CA LYS A 61 -59.43 36.68 7.26
C LYS A 61 -59.57 37.13 8.72
N GLU A 62 -60.41 36.46 9.51
CA GLU A 62 -60.64 36.76 10.92
C GLU A 62 -59.44 36.52 11.83
N ARG A 63 -58.52 35.60 11.48
CA ARG A 63 -57.33 35.28 12.27
C ARG A 63 -56.03 35.97 11.76
N ARG A 64 -56.16 36.83 10.75
CA ARG A 64 -54.99 37.58 10.21
C ARG A 64 -54.56 38.73 11.10
N GLY A 65 -55.54 39.41 11.75
CA GLY A 65 -55.31 40.54 12.66
C GLY A 65 -54.44 40.18 13.86
N PRO A 66 -54.78 39.17 14.66
CA PRO A 66 -53.93 38.76 15.79
C PRO A 66 -52.52 38.32 15.41
N LYS A 67 -52.35 37.68 14.22
CA LYS A 67 -51.03 37.27 13.73
C LYS A 67 -50.19 38.45 13.26
N LEU A 68 -50.81 39.45 12.63
CA LEU A 68 -50.17 40.70 12.26
C LEU A 68 -49.72 41.49 13.48
N PHE A 69 -50.61 41.56 14.49
CA PHE A 69 -50.30 42.22 15.75
C PHE A 69 -49.13 41.55 16.48
N LEU A 70 -49.11 40.21 16.54
CA LEU A 70 -48.03 39.45 17.12
C LEU A 70 -46.70 39.67 16.39
N ALA A 71 -46.74 39.65 15.06
CA ALA A 71 -45.54 39.90 14.25
C ALA A 71 -45.02 41.34 14.42
N ALA A 72 -45.92 42.33 14.42
CA ALA A 72 -45.58 43.73 14.67
C ALA A 72 -45.03 43.95 16.09
N ALA A 73 -45.61 43.30 17.10
CA ALA A 73 -45.11 43.34 18.47
C ALA A 73 -43.70 42.72 18.60
N CYS A 74 -43.44 41.61 17.95
CA CYS A 74 -42.09 41.01 17.90
C CYS A 74 -41.08 41.92 17.22
N VAL A 75 -41.43 42.59 16.12
CA VAL A 75 -40.57 43.56 15.44
C VAL A 75 -40.30 44.77 16.34
N LEU A 76 -41.33 45.26 17.03
CA LEU A 76 -41.18 46.38 17.94
C LEU A 76 -40.28 46.06 19.14
N VAL A 77 -40.46 44.90 19.75
CA VAL A 77 -39.60 44.42 20.85
C VAL A 77 -38.13 44.30 20.39
N VAL A 78 -37.90 43.74 19.19
CA VAL A 78 -36.55 43.58 18.60
C VAL A 78 -35.94 44.94 18.27
N ALA A 79 -36.74 45.93 17.83
CA ALA A 79 -36.28 47.27 17.49
C ALA A 79 -35.91 48.13 18.75
N LEU A 80 -36.57 47.83 19.88
CA LEU A 80 -36.37 48.58 21.15
C LEU A 80 -35.16 48.09 21.95
N VAL A 81 -34.61 46.91 21.68
CA VAL A 81 -33.44 46.38 22.37
C VAL A 81 -32.19 46.73 21.58
N PRO A 82 -31.09 47.31 22.14
CA PRO A 82 -29.91 47.75 21.42
C PRO A 82 -29.21 46.70 20.56
N TYR A 83 -29.38 45.44 20.93
CA TYR A 83 -28.86 44.28 20.18
C TYR A 83 -29.93 43.50 19.42
N GLY A 84 -31.17 43.96 19.47
CA GLY A 84 -32.30 43.27 18.89
C GLY A 84 -32.22 43.04 17.37
N PRO A 85 -31.78 44.02 16.57
CA PRO A 85 -31.61 43.86 15.12
C PRO A 85 -30.55 42.81 14.75
N ILE A 86 -29.47 42.75 15.53
CA ILE A 86 -28.36 41.79 15.30
C ILE A 86 -28.82 40.37 15.68
N LEU A 87 -29.51 40.20 16.82
CA LEU A 87 -30.05 38.91 17.24
C LEU A 87 -31.14 38.42 16.29
N ALA A 88 -32.00 39.33 15.78
CA ALA A 88 -33.02 39.00 14.79
C ALA A 88 -32.35 38.55 13.48
N LEU A 89 -31.29 39.25 13.02
CA LEU A 89 -30.55 38.87 11.83
C LEU A 89 -29.90 37.49 11.98
N ILE A 90 -29.24 37.23 13.11
CA ILE A 90 -28.63 35.92 13.42
C ILE A 90 -29.71 34.83 13.48
N THR A 91 -30.85 35.10 14.09
CA THR A 91 -31.93 34.11 14.19
C THR A 91 -32.56 33.82 12.84
N VAL A 92 -32.81 34.87 12.01
CA VAL A 92 -33.33 34.71 10.64
C VAL A 92 -32.31 34.01 9.75
N MET A 93 -31.04 34.37 9.84
CA MET A 93 -29.98 33.70 9.11
C MET A 93 -29.81 32.24 9.55
N GLY A 94 -29.85 31.96 10.86
CA GLY A 94 -29.84 30.61 11.39
C GLY A 94 -31.04 29.76 10.93
N ALA A 95 -32.22 30.33 10.98
CA ALA A 95 -33.44 29.67 10.48
C ALA A 95 -33.45 29.49 8.97
N ALA A 96 -32.90 30.47 8.21
CA ALA A 96 -32.75 30.37 6.76
C ALA A 96 -31.69 29.34 6.38
N ALA A 97 -30.57 29.32 7.09
CA ALA A 97 -29.51 28.30 6.91
C ALA A 97 -30.02 26.90 7.26
N TRP A 98 -30.78 26.77 8.35
CA TRP A 98 -31.42 25.50 8.73
C TRP A 98 -32.42 25.01 7.66
N LYS A 99 -33.22 25.91 7.10
CA LYS A 99 -34.22 25.57 6.07
C LYS A 99 -33.61 25.45 4.67
N GLY A 100 -32.50 26.14 4.41
CA GLY A 100 -31.74 26.06 3.17
C GLY A 100 -30.77 24.86 3.11
N ARG A 101 -30.54 24.18 4.23
CA ARG A 101 -29.84 22.88 4.19
C ARG A 101 -30.67 21.96 3.28
N GLU A 102 -30.03 21.51 2.23
CA GLU A 102 -30.55 20.41 1.44
C GLU A 102 -30.71 19.22 2.38
N ARG A 103 -31.94 19.04 2.86
CA ARG A 103 -32.33 17.73 3.35
C ARG A 103 -32.40 16.92 2.06
N THR A 104 -31.40 16.10 1.79
CA THR A 104 -31.61 14.92 0.97
C THR A 104 -32.94 14.35 1.45
N PRO A 105 -33.97 14.18 0.60
CA PRO A 105 -35.22 13.60 1.04
C PRO A 105 -34.83 12.31 1.77
N VAL A 106 -35.14 12.22 3.06
CA VAL A 106 -34.96 10.98 3.82
C VAL A 106 -35.91 10.04 3.09
N ARG A 107 -35.36 9.23 2.19
CA ARG A 107 -36.07 8.13 1.55
C ARG A 107 -36.56 7.27 2.71
N THR A 108 -37.84 7.23 2.92
CA THR A 108 -38.46 6.40 3.93
C THR A 108 -38.61 4.99 3.35
N GLY A 109 -37.49 4.25 3.32
CA GLY A 109 -37.44 2.88 2.83
C GLY A 109 -36.90 2.76 1.39
N PRO A 110 -36.59 1.52 0.99
CA PRO A 110 -36.11 1.21 -0.37
C PRO A 110 -37.27 1.38 -1.36
N ASP A 111 -36.92 1.76 -2.60
CA ASP A 111 -37.87 1.73 -3.70
C ASP A 111 -38.24 0.28 -4.11
N GLU A 112 -39.16 0.13 -5.05
CA GLU A 112 -39.61 -1.20 -5.48
C GLU A 112 -38.47 -2.02 -6.11
N SER A 113 -37.56 -1.37 -6.86
CA SER A 113 -36.40 -2.02 -7.50
C SER A 113 -35.32 -2.42 -6.49
N GLU A 114 -35.06 -1.55 -5.51
CA GLU A 114 -34.17 -1.79 -4.39
C GLU A 114 -34.66 -2.94 -3.52
N THR A 115 -35.99 -2.95 -3.21
CA THR A 115 -36.65 -4.03 -2.48
C THR A 115 -36.56 -5.37 -3.21
N ALA A 116 -36.79 -5.37 -4.53
CA ALA A 116 -36.66 -6.58 -5.35
C ALA A 116 -35.21 -7.12 -5.34
N ARG A 117 -34.20 -6.21 -5.36
CA ARG A 117 -32.80 -6.56 -5.27
C ARG A 117 -32.43 -7.15 -3.91
N LEU A 118 -32.86 -6.52 -2.80
CA LEU A 118 -32.64 -7.05 -1.44
C LEU A 118 -33.29 -8.42 -1.27
N ARG A 119 -34.52 -8.62 -1.77
CA ARG A 119 -35.18 -9.91 -1.77
C ARG A 119 -34.41 -10.97 -2.59
N SER A 120 -33.90 -10.59 -3.76
CA SER A 120 -33.10 -11.50 -4.57
C SER A 120 -31.80 -11.91 -3.89
N LEU A 121 -31.13 -10.98 -3.19
CA LEU A 121 -29.94 -11.28 -2.39
C LEU A 121 -30.28 -12.20 -1.22
N TYR A 122 -31.36 -11.92 -0.51
CA TYR A 122 -31.82 -12.75 0.59
C TYR A 122 -32.11 -14.19 0.16
N GLU A 123 -32.91 -14.38 -0.90
CA GLU A 123 -33.20 -15.71 -1.46
C GLU A 123 -31.95 -16.46 -1.89
N ALA A 124 -30.94 -15.76 -2.43
CA ALA A 124 -29.68 -16.36 -2.82
C ALA A 124 -28.83 -16.83 -1.63
N LEU A 125 -29.00 -16.22 -0.46
CA LEU A 125 -28.29 -16.57 0.78
C LEU A 125 -29.00 -17.70 1.56
N VAL A 126 -30.30 -17.95 1.32
CA VAL A 126 -31.06 -19.00 2.02
C VAL A 126 -30.37 -20.36 2.00
N PRO A 127 -29.83 -20.89 0.89
CA PRO A 127 -29.19 -22.20 0.88
C PRO A 127 -27.93 -22.31 1.76
N TYR A 128 -27.35 -21.18 2.14
CA TYR A 128 -26.11 -21.12 2.92
C TYR A 128 -26.36 -20.87 4.42
N PHE A 129 -27.47 -20.19 4.75
CA PHE A 129 -27.78 -19.77 6.11
C PHE A 129 -29.03 -20.44 6.70
N SER A 130 -29.68 -21.35 5.97
CA SER A 130 -30.81 -22.11 6.50
C SER A 130 -30.40 -23.53 6.87
N THR A 131 -31.01 -24.06 7.92
CA THR A 131 -30.95 -25.48 8.29
C THR A 131 -32.35 -25.98 8.60
N ALA A 132 -32.59 -27.28 8.33
CA ALA A 132 -33.89 -27.91 8.57
C ALA A 132 -34.24 -28.01 10.07
N ASP A 133 -33.28 -27.91 10.94
CA ASP A 133 -33.42 -28.06 12.40
C ASP A 133 -33.74 -26.75 13.12
N ASP A 134 -33.71 -25.60 12.40
CA ASP A 134 -34.00 -24.29 12.98
C ASP A 134 -35.51 -24.03 12.97
N PRO A 135 -36.19 -23.92 14.16
CA PRO A 135 -37.64 -23.73 14.24
C PRO A 135 -38.09 -22.32 13.84
N ASP A 136 -37.22 -21.30 13.92
CA ASP A 136 -37.47 -19.92 13.51
C ASP A 136 -36.31 -19.36 12.68
N PRO A 137 -36.14 -19.87 11.47
CA PRO A 137 -34.95 -19.56 10.67
C PRO A 137 -34.95 -18.09 10.25
N LEU A 138 -33.78 -17.44 10.48
CA LEU A 138 -33.54 -16.07 9.97
C LEU A 138 -33.56 -16.02 8.43
N PHE A 139 -33.21 -17.12 7.77
CA PHE A 139 -33.23 -17.28 6.33
C PHE A 139 -34.14 -18.45 5.94
N ALA A 140 -35.24 -18.15 5.24
CA ALA A 140 -36.17 -19.13 4.69
C ALA A 140 -36.67 -18.68 3.32
N HIS A 141 -36.97 -19.60 2.44
CA HIS A 141 -37.55 -19.26 1.13
C HIS A 141 -38.86 -18.52 1.27
N GLY A 142 -38.98 -17.35 0.64
CA GLY A 142 -40.11 -16.46 0.79
C GLY A 142 -40.20 -15.73 2.11
N GLY A 143 -39.17 -15.80 2.95
CA GLY A 143 -39.11 -15.13 4.24
C GLY A 143 -38.93 -13.61 4.15
N ASP A 144 -38.88 -12.97 5.32
CA ASP A 144 -38.76 -11.52 5.45
C ASP A 144 -37.26 -11.11 5.50
N TRP A 145 -36.76 -10.59 4.39
CA TRP A 145 -35.38 -10.11 4.27
C TRP A 145 -35.06 -9.00 5.30
N SER A 146 -36.02 -8.22 5.74
CA SER A 146 -35.78 -7.11 6.67
C SER A 146 -35.35 -7.55 8.07
N LYS A 147 -35.55 -8.82 8.43
CA LYS A 147 -35.04 -9.40 9.68
C LYS A 147 -33.56 -9.71 9.61
N ALA A 148 -33.08 -10.06 8.41
CA ALA A 148 -31.68 -10.45 8.19
C ALA A 148 -30.79 -9.27 7.79
N PHE A 149 -31.35 -8.24 7.14
CA PHE A 149 -30.62 -7.10 6.64
C PHE A 149 -30.86 -5.88 7.52
N ASP A 150 -29.96 -5.64 8.49
CA ASP A 150 -30.10 -4.57 9.48
C ASP A 150 -29.95 -3.16 8.90
N ALA A 151 -29.10 -3.01 7.88
CA ALA A 151 -28.86 -1.73 7.22
C ALA A 151 -28.42 -1.97 5.77
N TYR A 152 -28.82 -1.06 4.91
CA TYR A 152 -28.48 -1.07 3.49
C TYR A 152 -28.43 0.35 2.94
N ALA A 153 -27.62 0.55 1.90
CA ALA A 153 -27.57 1.80 1.17
C ALA A 153 -27.39 1.53 -0.33
N PHE A 154 -28.01 2.37 -1.14
CA PHE A 154 -27.92 2.35 -2.58
C PHE A 154 -27.43 3.70 -3.09
N ASP A 155 -26.75 3.72 -4.24
CA ASP A 155 -26.40 4.95 -4.92
C ASP A 155 -27.56 5.49 -5.75
N GLN A 156 -27.28 6.57 -6.51
CA GLN A 156 -28.27 7.22 -7.36
C GLN A 156 -28.75 6.33 -8.53
N ASP A 157 -27.93 5.35 -8.92
CA ASP A 157 -28.22 4.39 -9.99
C ASP A 157 -28.93 3.12 -9.46
N GLY A 158 -29.30 3.09 -8.17
CA GLY A 158 -29.94 1.96 -7.52
C GLY A 158 -28.98 0.76 -7.34
N ARG A 159 -27.65 0.98 -7.31
CA ARG A 159 -26.67 -0.06 -7.04
C ARG A 159 -26.31 -0.08 -5.55
N LEU A 160 -26.15 -1.27 -5.02
CA LEU A 160 -25.82 -1.48 -3.61
C LEU A 160 -24.44 -0.87 -3.27
N THR A 161 -24.37 0.00 -2.28
CA THR A 161 -23.14 0.60 -1.76
C THR A 161 -22.75 0.04 -0.40
N SER A 162 -23.72 -0.35 0.42
CA SER A 162 -23.49 -0.99 1.70
C SER A 162 -24.63 -1.93 2.04
N LEU A 163 -24.30 -3.06 2.68
CA LEU A 163 -25.28 -4.02 3.18
C LEU A 163 -24.74 -4.65 4.46
N ARG A 164 -25.53 -4.61 5.52
CA ARG A 164 -25.25 -5.32 6.77
C ARG A 164 -26.18 -6.52 6.87
N ILE A 165 -25.60 -7.68 6.99
CA ILE A 165 -26.28 -8.98 7.06
C ILE A 165 -26.05 -9.56 8.44
N SER A 166 -27.14 -9.87 9.17
CA SER A 166 -27.08 -10.75 10.33
C SER A 166 -27.19 -12.19 9.87
N TYR A 167 -26.34 -13.08 10.35
CA TYR A 167 -26.37 -14.50 10.01
C TYR A 167 -26.54 -15.38 11.25
N PRO A 168 -27.06 -16.62 11.09
CA PRO A 168 -27.32 -17.50 12.24
C PRO A 168 -26.02 -17.92 12.95
N ALA A 169 -26.08 -18.06 14.27
CA ALA A 169 -24.93 -18.43 15.09
C ALA A 169 -24.34 -19.84 14.78
N TYR A 170 -25.10 -20.69 14.11
CA TYR A 170 -24.61 -22.01 13.67
C TYR A 170 -23.82 -21.95 12.36
N PHE A 171 -23.77 -20.81 11.68
CA PHE A 171 -22.95 -20.67 10.49
C PHE A 171 -21.46 -20.71 10.88
N MET A 172 -20.69 -21.52 10.19
CA MET A 172 -19.27 -21.71 10.49
C MET A 172 -18.43 -20.58 9.85
N ASP A 173 -18.53 -19.40 10.43
CA ASP A 173 -17.80 -18.22 9.99
C ASP A 173 -16.27 -18.29 10.21
N GLY A 174 -15.80 -19.16 11.08
CA GLY A 174 -14.38 -19.50 11.22
C GLY A 174 -13.81 -20.34 10.06
N ASP A 175 -14.66 -20.90 9.16
CA ASP A 175 -14.21 -21.64 7.99
C ASP A 175 -14.00 -20.68 6.80
N PRO A 176 -12.73 -20.51 6.31
CA PRO A 176 -12.44 -19.66 5.16
C PRO A 176 -13.19 -20.06 3.89
N ALA A 177 -13.45 -21.36 3.68
CA ALA A 177 -14.16 -21.84 2.51
C ALA A 177 -15.65 -21.47 2.55
N ALA A 178 -16.26 -21.49 3.74
CA ALA A 178 -17.64 -21.03 3.93
C ALA A 178 -17.77 -19.53 3.67
N ARG A 179 -16.85 -18.71 4.21
CA ARG A 179 -16.79 -17.26 3.94
C ARG A 179 -16.65 -16.97 2.44
N SER A 180 -15.66 -17.58 1.78
CA SER A 180 -15.40 -17.36 0.35
C SER A 180 -16.61 -17.64 -0.53
N ARG A 181 -17.41 -18.64 -0.22
CA ARG A 181 -18.65 -18.95 -0.96
C ARG A 181 -19.67 -17.82 -0.85
N ILE A 182 -19.86 -17.26 0.36
CA ILE A 182 -20.77 -16.14 0.60
C ILE A 182 -20.26 -14.88 -0.11
N GLU A 183 -18.97 -14.56 0.02
CA GLU A 183 -18.33 -13.41 -0.64
C GLU A 183 -18.46 -13.49 -2.16
N GLN A 184 -18.20 -14.63 -2.76
CA GLN A 184 -18.38 -14.88 -4.20
C GLN A 184 -19.83 -14.73 -4.64
N LEU A 185 -20.79 -15.27 -3.87
CA LEU A 185 -22.21 -15.11 -4.14
C LEU A 185 -22.62 -13.64 -4.11
N LEU A 186 -22.26 -12.91 -3.05
CA LEU A 186 -22.57 -11.49 -2.90
C LEU A 186 -21.94 -10.66 -4.02
N HIS A 187 -20.68 -10.91 -4.38
CA HIS A 187 -20.05 -10.26 -5.52
C HIS A 187 -20.81 -10.46 -6.82
N THR A 188 -21.22 -11.70 -7.08
CA THR A 188 -21.96 -12.03 -8.31
C THR A 188 -23.32 -11.33 -8.37
N LYS A 189 -23.99 -11.19 -7.22
CA LYS A 189 -25.35 -10.63 -7.10
C LYS A 189 -25.38 -9.12 -6.90
N SER A 190 -24.38 -8.53 -6.23
CA SER A 190 -24.33 -7.07 -5.98
C SER A 190 -24.01 -6.25 -7.23
N GLY A 191 -23.48 -6.89 -8.25
CA GLY A 191 -23.19 -6.28 -9.54
C GLY A 191 -21.69 -6.17 -9.81
N ARG A 192 -21.30 -6.70 -10.94
CA ARG A 192 -19.93 -6.61 -11.45
C ARG A 192 -19.54 -5.16 -11.76
N GLY A 193 -18.27 -4.87 -11.72
CA GLY A 193 -17.72 -3.55 -12.04
C GLY A 193 -17.57 -2.62 -10.83
N ARG A 194 -17.65 -3.17 -9.61
CA ARG A 194 -17.29 -2.50 -8.35
C ARG A 194 -16.46 -3.44 -7.49
N GLU A 195 -15.60 -2.88 -6.71
CA GLU A 195 -14.85 -3.58 -5.68
C GLU A 195 -15.57 -3.41 -4.34
N TYR A 196 -15.74 -4.52 -3.60
CA TYR A 196 -16.39 -4.53 -2.30
C TYR A 196 -15.45 -5.12 -1.27
N HIS A 197 -15.55 -4.61 -0.05
CA HIS A 197 -14.95 -5.18 1.14
C HIS A 197 -15.96 -5.96 1.95
N PHE A 198 -15.55 -7.10 2.52
CA PHE A 198 -16.35 -7.95 3.40
C PHE A 198 -15.76 -7.90 4.81
N GLY A 199 -16.48 -7.27 5.72
CA GLY A 199 -16.14 -7.23 7.14
C GLY A 199 -16.93 -8.27 7.91
N TRP A 200 -16.28 -9.31 8.41
CA TRP A 200 -16.89 -10.32 9.26
C TRP A 200 -16.71 -9.95 10.73
N ASP A 201 -17.81 -9.91 11.47
CA ASP A 201 -17.85 -9.73 12.92
C ASP A 201 -18.42 -11.03 13.54
N GLU A 202 -17.51 -11.90 13.95
CA GLU A 202 -17.81 -13.22 14.48
C GLU A 202 -18.55 -13.14 15.82
N GLU A 203 -18.23 -12.14 16.65
CA GLU A 203 -18.86 -11.97 17.96
C GLU A 203 -20.34 -11.56 17.83
N ALA A 204 -20.64 -10.72 16.84
CA ALA A 204 -21.98 -10.22 16.60
C ALA A 204 -22.76 -11.03 15.55
N ASN A 205 -22.18 -12.06 14.94
CA ASN A 205 -22.73 -12.82 13.82
C ASN A 205 -23.18 -11.89 12.68
N ARG A 206 -22.29 -10.98 12.23
CA ARG A 206 -22.59 -9.97 11.23
C ARG A 206 -21.57 -9.98 10.11
N LEU A 207 -22.08 -9.80 8.90
CA LEU A 207 -21.28 -9.53 7.71
C LEU A 207 -21.65 -8.15 7.17
N VAL A 208 -20.64 -7.32 6.96
CA VAL A 208 -20.80 -5.99 6.35
C VAL A 208 -20.15 -6.00 4.97
N LEU A 209 -20.94 -5.77 3.94
CA LEU A 209 -20.50 -5.51 2.58
C LEU A 209 -20.45 -4.00 2.37
N THR A 210 -19.32 -3.47 1.92
CA THR A 210 -19.14 -2.03 1.63
C THR A 210 -18.41 -1.85 0.31
N VAL A 211 -18.91 -0.94 -0.55
CA VAL A 211 -18.20 -0.58 -1.78
C VAL A 211 -16.90 0.14 -1.44
N LEU A 212 -15.85 -0.19 -2.16
CA LEU A 212 -14.55 0.46 -2.05
C LEU A 212 -14.35 1.47 -3.18
N ASP A 213 -13.85 2.64 -2.83
CA ASP A 213 -13.44 3.63 -3.81
C ASP A 213 -12.19 3.17 -4.58
N ALA A 214 -12.05 3.64 -5.80
CA ALA A 214 -10.84 3.35 -6.58
C ALA A 214 -9.64 4.06 -5.94
N LEU A 215 -8.55 3.32 -5.67
CA LEU A 215 -7.30 3.94 -5.24
C LEU A 215 -6.73 4.80 -6.38
N SER A 216 -6.16 5.97 -6.05
CA SER A 216 -5.57 6.87 -7.04
C SER A 216 -4.39 6.21 -7.76
N THR A 217 -4.37 6.35 -9.09
CA THR A 217 -3.28 5.89 -9.97
C THR A 217 -2.37 7.03 -10.42
N THR A 218 -2.66 8.27 -9.99
CA THR A 218 -1.99 9.50 -10.45
C THR A 218 -0.92 10.00 -9.48
N VAL A 219 -0.70 9.28 -8.37
CA VAL A 219 0.43 9.57 -7.48
C VAL A 219 1.74 9.19 -8.18
N ALA A 220 2.52 10.20 -8.56
CA ALA A 220 3.81 10.01 -9.21
C ALA A 220 4.93 9.72 -8.19
N ALA A 221 6.08 9.25 -8.70
CA ALA A 221 7.31 9.14 -7.92
C ALA A 221 7.68 10.49 -7.31
N GLN A 222 7.91 10.51 -6.00
CA GLN A 222 8.25 11.72 -5.24
C GLN A 222 8.96 11.35 -3.94
N ARG A 223 9.51 12.35 -3.25
CA ARG A 223 10.05 12.14 -1.90
C ARG A 223 8.90 12.08 -0.91
N PHE A 224 8.80 10.95 -0.21
CA PHE A 224 7.78 10.76 0.83
C PHE A 224 8.32 11.16 2.19
N VAL A 225 7.44 11.72 3.03
CA VAL A 225 7.77 12.09 4.42
C VAL A 225 7.71 10.83 5.29
N THR A 226 8.86 10.20 5.51
CA THR A 226 9.01 8.97 6.28
C THR A 226 10.07 9.11 7.36
N ALA A 227 10.02 8.25 8.38
CA ALA A 227 11.08 8.14 9.36
C ALA A 227 12.25 7.30 8.81
N PRO A 228 13.46 7.42 9.37
CA PRO A 228 14.59 6.58 8.99
C PRO A 228 14.25 5.08 9.10
N GLY A 229 14.55 4.31 8.05
CA GLY A 229 14.22 2.89 7.95
C GLY A 229 12.76 2.59 7.58
N GLU A 230 12.00 3.60 7.15
CA GLU A 230 10.66 3.43 6.58
C GLU A 230 10.70 3.67 5.06
N THR A 231 9.97 2.84 4.33
CA THR A 231 9.80 2.93 2.87
C THR A 231 8.31 2.84 2.54
N VAL A 232 7.80 3.74 1.70
CA VAL A 232 6.43 3.71 1.22
C VAL A 232 6.35 2.73 0.05
N LEU A 233 5.62 1.64 0.21
CA LEU A 233 5.38 0.68 -0.88
C LEU A 233 4.29 1.18 -1.83
N GLY A 234 3.36 1.95 -1.32
CA GLY A 234 2.24 2.52 -2.06
C GLY A 234 1.16 3.05 -1.11
N PHE A 235 -0.03 3.21 -1.64
CA PHE A 235 -1.17 3.78 -0.92
C PHE A 235 -2.32 2.78 -0.86
N THR A 236 -3.12 2.90 0.20
CA THR A 236 -4.25 2.02 0.51
C THR A 236 -5.48 2.84 0.92
N ASP A 237 -6.54 2.15 1.31
CA ASP A 237 -7.78 2.77 1.77
C ASP A 237 -7.57 3.62 3.03
N PRO A 238 -8.26 4.77 3.16
CA PRO A 238 -8.13 5.67 4.30
C PRO A 238 -8.37 5.00 5.66
N ASP A 239 -9.34 4.08 5.72
CA ASP A 239 -9.73 3.41 6.95
C ASP A 239 -8.81 2.22 7.32
N SER A 240 -7.94 1.81 6.41
CA SER A 240 -7.05 0.66 6.60
C SER A 240 -5.81 0.98 7.44
N VAL A 241 -5.39 2.24 7.47
CA VAL A 241 -4.22 2.70 8.23
C VAL A 241 -4.50 4.03 8.92
N SER A 242 -3.95 4.22 10.09
CA SER A 242 -4.19 5.44 10.89
C SER A 242 -3.28 6.63 10.50
N ARG A 243 -2.23 6.38 9.72
CA ARG A 243 -1.26 7.41 9.33
C ARG A 243 -1.57 7.91 7.93
N THR A 244 -1.48 9.23 7.72
CA THR A 244 -1.47 9.84 6.40
C THR A 244 -0.13 10.53 6.13
N VAL A 245 0.19 10.72 4.86
CA VAL A 245 1.34 11.52 4.41
C VAL A 245 0.89 12.44 3.28
N PRO A 246 1.42 13.67 3.24
CA PRO A 246 1.14 14.57 2.12
C PRO A 246 1.82 14.04 0.85
N VAL A 247 1.05 13.96 -0.24
CA VAL A 247 1.53 13.55 -1.55
C VAL A 247 1.00 14.48 -2.64
N LEU A 248 1.75 14.60 -3.71
CA LEU A 248 1.28 15.24 -4.93
C LEU A 248 0.52 14.20 -5.76
N ASP A 249 -0.77 14.40 -5.93
CA ASP A 249 -1.67 13.52 -6.67
C ASP A 249 -2.41 14.33 -7.74
N GLY A 250 -2.18 14.04 -9.02
CA GLY A 250 -2.79 14.77 -10.13
C GLY A 250 -2.51 16.27 -10.13
N GLY A 251 -1.42 16.74 -9.51
CA GLY A 251 -1.04 18.14 -9.39
C GLY A 251 -1.60 18.86 -8.15
N ALA A 252 -2.37 18.19 -7.30
CA ALA A 252 -2.84 18.68 -6.01
C ALA A 252 -2.11 17.98 -4.86
N THR A 253 -1.86 18.70 -3.76
CA THR A 253 -1.35 18.08 -2.54
C THR A 253 -2.53 17.52 -1.75
N VAL A 254 -2.51 16.23 -1.50
CA VAL A 254 -3.54 15.52 -0.73
C VAL A 254 -2.89 14.69 0.37
N ASP A 255 -3.64 14.42 1.44
CA ASP A 255 -3.23 13.48 2.48
C ASP A 255 -3.64 12.07 2.04
N ALA A 256 -2.67 11.20 1.76
CA ALA A 256 -2.90 9.82 1.35
C ALA A 256 -2.47 8.84 2.45
N SER A 257 -3.08 7.67 2.45
CA SER A 257 -2.87 6.59 3.43
C SER A 257 -1.76 5.65 2.96
N PRO A 258 -0.52 5.76 3.49
CA PRO A 258 0.62 5.00 2.99
C PRO A 258 0.66 3.59 3.57
N VAL A 259 1.05 2.63 2.76
CA VAL A 259 1.58 1.35 3.24
C VAL A 259 3.07 1.53 3.52
N VAL A 260 3.41 1.62 4.80
CA VAL A 260 4.79 1.86 5.24
C VAL A 260 5.45 0.55 5.64
N TRP A 261 6.48 0.17 4.91
CA TRP A 261 7.34 -0.96 5.21
C TRP A 261 8.56 -0.52 6.01
N ARG A 262 8.85 -1.21 7.11
CA ARG A 262 9.98 -0.91 8.00
C ARG A 262 11.11 -1.90 7.80
N THR A 263 12.32 -1.40 7.51
CA THR A 263 13.51 -2.20 7.19
C THR A 263 14.63 -2.09 8.24
N GLY A 264 14.50 -1.18 9.20
CA GLY A 264 15.53 -0.96 10.21
C GLY A 264 15.78 -2.18 11.12
N GLY A 265 16.80 -2.11 11.97
CA GLY A 265 17.24 -3.21 12.84
C GLY A 265 16.22 -3.75 13.84
N ARG A 266 15.07 -3.07 14.00
CA ARG A 266 13.93 -3.52 14.80
C ARG A 266 12.79 -4.12 13.97
N SER A 267 12.93 -4.17 12.64
CA SER A 267 11.91 -4.76 11.77
C SER A 267 11.78 -6.26 12.03
N THR A 268 10.56 -6.76 11.95
CA THR A 268 10.23 -8.18 11.90
C THR A 268 10.12 -8.70 10.47
N GLU A 269 10.00 -7.78 9.49
CA GLU A 269 9.89 -8.05 8.06
C GLU A 269 10.96 -7.27 7.25
N PRO A 270 12.27 -7.55 7.46
CA PRO A 270 13.35 -6.74 6.85
C PRO A 270 13.50 -6.96 5.34
N HIS A 271 12.88 -8.00 4.78
CA HIS A 271 13.00 -8.40 3.38
C HIS A 271 11.62 -8.52 2.73
N LEU A 272 11.54 -8.16 1.44
CA LEU A 272 10.31 -8.12 0.66
C LEU A 272 10.35 -9.11 -0.51
N LEU A 273 9.23 -9.76 -0.76
CA LEU A 273 8.94 -10.47 -2.00
C LEU A 273 7.73 -9.82 -2.69
N ALA A 274 7.91 -9.38 -3.92
CA ALA A 274 6.85 -8.92 -4.80
C ALA A 274 6.62 -9.95 -5.90
N VAL A 275 5.38 -10.35 -6.10
CA VAL A 275 4.99 -11.31 -7.14
C VAL A 275 3.90 -10.69 -8.00
N GLY A 276 3.93 -10.92 -9.31
CA GLY A 276 2.89 -10.37 -10.17
C GLY A 276 2.82 -11.01 -11.54
N GLN A 277 1.82 -10.60 -12.31
CA GLN A 277 1.75 -10.90 -13.72
C GLN A 277 2.68 -9.97 -14.53
N PRO A 278 3.10 -10.35 -15.73
CA PRO A 278 3.74 -9.45 -16.67
C PRO A 278 2.93 -8.16 -16.83
N GLY A 279 3.57 -7.00 -16.70
CA GLY A 279 2.90 -5.70 -16.72
C GLY A 279 2.17 -5.32 -15.43
N GLY A 280 2.15 -6.16 -14.41
CA GLY A 280 1.48 -5.90 -13.12
C GLY A 280 2.13 -4.81 -12.28
N GLY A 281 3.37 -4.39 -12.58
CA GLY A 281 4.06 -3.29 -11.91
C GLY A 281 5.07 -3.72 -10.84
N THR A 282 5.54 -4.96 -10.83
CA THR A 282 6.58 -5.45 -9.92
C THR A 282 7.88 -4.67 -10.09
N THR A 283 8.35 -4.46 -11.32
CA THR A 283 9.53 -3.64 -11.63
C THR A 283 9.33 -2.17 -11.25
N THR A 284 8.11 -1.62 -11.41
CA THR A 284 7.75 -0.28 -10.94
C THR A 284 7.88 -0.16 -9.42
N LEU A 285 7.45 -1.16 -8.66
CA LEU A 285 7.63 -1.21 -7.21
C LEU A 285 9.12 -1.26 -6.85
N VAL A 286 9.92 -2.10 -7.52
CA VAL A 286 11.37 -2.19 -7.27
C VAL A 286 12.05 -0.86 -7.56
N ARG A 287 11.73 -0.18 -8.68
CA ARG A 287 12.24 1.18 -8.97
C ARG A 287 11.85 2.20 -7.91
N SER A 288 10.58 2.19 -7.47
CA SER A 288 10.12 3.08 -6.41
C SER A 288 10.90 2.86 -5.10
N ILE A 289 11.16 1.61 -4.73
CA ILE A 289 11.97 1.26 -3.57
C ILE A 289 13.42 1.71 -3.77
N ALA A 290 14.01 1.47 -4.95
CA ALA A 290 15.38 1.88 -5.27
C ALA A 290 15.59 3.39 -5.09
N LEU A 291 14.68 4.20 -5.63
CA LEU A 291 14.75 5.67 -5.51
C LEU A 291 14.62 6.16 -4.06
N GLN A 292 13.80 5.51 -3.25
CA GLN A 292 13.69 5.82 -1.83
C GLN A 292 14.93 5.35 -1.05
N ALA A 293 15.44 4.15 -1.35
CA ALA A 293 16.63 3.58 -0.74
C ALA A 293 17.88 4.47 -0.96
N LEU A 294 18.04 5.01 -2.16
CA LEU A 294 19.16 5.87 -2.56
C LEU A 294 19.21 7.20 -1.80
N GLN A 295 18.15 7.61 -1.13
CA GLN A 295 18.18 8.82 -0.30
C GLN A 295 19.11 8.67 0.91
N ASN A 296 19.24 7.46 1.47
CA ASN A 296 19.99 7.23 2.71
C ASN A 296 20.85 5.95 2.70
N GLY A 297 20.86 5.19 1.61
CA GLY A 297 21.50 3.89 1.50
C GLY A 297 22.22 3.70 0.18
N ASP A 298 22.86 2.55 0.04
CA ASP A 298 23.47 2.08 -1.19
C ASP A 298 22.64 0.95 -1.78
N VAL A 299 22.62 0.84 -3.11
CA VAL A 299 21.76 -0.09 -3.84
C VAL A 299 22.58 -0.94 -4.79
N ILE A 300 22.30 -2.23 -4.80
CA ILE A 300 22.70 -3.18 -5.82
C ILE A 300 21.44 -3.64 -6.53
N ILE A 301 21.48 -3.67 -7.85
CA ILE A 301 20.37 -4.15 -8.68
C ILE A 301 20.86 -5.29 -9.55
N VAL A 302 20.11 -6.39 -9.54
CA VAL A 302 20.31 -7.52 -10.43
C VAL A 302 19.02 -7.69 -11.25
N ASP A 303 19.11 -7.39 -12.53
CA ASP A 303 18.04 -7.52 -13.52
C ASP A 303 18.11 -8.90 -14.21
N GLY A 304 17.51 -9.90 -13.60
CA GLY A 304 17.47 -11.25 -14.16
C GLY A 304 16.70 -11.35 -15.47
N GLY A 305 15.80 -10.41 -15.73
CA GLY A 305 15.07 -10.31 -17.01
C GLY A 305 15.93 -9.76 -18.14
N GLY A 306 17.00 -9.02 -17.83
CA GLY A 306 17.89 -8.41 -18.81
C GLY A 306 17.23 -7.37 -19.71
N SER A 307 16.09 -6.81 -19.26
CA SER A 307 15.29 -5.88 -20.07
C SER A 307 15.85 -4.45 -20.09
N GLY A 308 16.82 -4.15 -19.22
CA GLY A 308 17.44 -2.82 -19.12
C GLY A 308 16.59 -1.76 -18.43
N GLU A 309 15.50 -2.16 -17.80
CA GLU A 309 14.56 -1.26 -17.12
C GLU A 309 15.17 -0.47 -15.94
N TYR A 310 16.37 -0.82 -15.52
CA TYR A 310 17.13 -0.14 -14.49
C TYR A 310 18.29 0.70 -15.02
N ALA A 311 18.41 0.88 -16.35
CA ALA A 311 19.50 1.62 -16.99
C ALA A 311 19.65 3.05 -16.47
N ALA A 312 18.56 3.72 -16.12
CA ALA A 312 18.55 5.07 -15.56
C ALA A 312 19.30 5.20 -14.23
N LEU A 313 19.49 4.10 -13.50
CA LEU A 313 20.17 4.02 -12.22
C LEU A 313 21.68 3.76 -12.36
N THR A 314 22.12 3.27 -13.52
CA THR A 314 23.55 2.96 -13.77
C THR A 314 24.44 4.19 -13.61
N GLY A 315 25.52 4.06 -12.83
CA GLY A 315 26.50 5.14 -12.61
C GLY A 315 25.98 6.30 -11.76
N ARG A 316 24.89 6.10 -11.03
CA ARG A 316 24.38 7.08 -10.07
C ARG A 316 25.02 6.91 -8.70
N ASN A 317 25.17 8.02 -7.96
CA ASN A 317 25.73 8.00 -6.61
C ASN A 317 24.88 7.08 -5.70
N GLY A 318 25.53 6.16 -4.99
CA GLY A 318 24.88 5.18 -4.13
C GLY A 318 24.43 3.91 -4.87
N VAL A 319 24.51 3.86 -6.21
CA VAL A 319 24.28 2.64 -6.97
C VAL A 319 25.62 1.93 -7.18
N LEU A 320 25.82 0.81 -6.48
CA LEU A 320 27.07 0.07 -6.50
C LEU A 320 27.21 -0.81 -7.74
N ALA A 321 26.10 -1.41 -8.17
CA ALA A 321 26.05 -2.24 -9.37
C ALA A 321 24.65 -2.28 -9.96
N VAL A 322 24.55 -2.40 -11.29
CA VAL A 322 23.36 -2.79 -12.05
C VAL A 322 23.79 -3.89 -13.00
N GLU A 323 23.40 -5.12 -12.70
CA GLU A 323 23.84 -6.32 -13.42
C GLU A 323 22.67 -6.98 -14.12
N ALA A 324 22.82 -7.25 -15.42
CA ALA A 324 21.81 -7.93 -16.23
C ALA A 324 22.28 -9.32 -16.73
N GLY A 325 23.54 -9.66 -16.52
CA GLY A 325 24.12 -10.94 -16.95
C GLY A 325 24.46 -11.86 -15.79
N LEU A 326 24.39 -13.18 -16.00
CA LEU A 326 24.62 -14.19 -14.97
C LEU A 326 25.98 -14.03 -14.28
N GLY A 327 27.07 -13.75 -15.04
CA GLY A 327 28.40 -13.59 -14.48
C GLY A 327 28.52 -12.43 -13.52
N GLY A 328 28.02 -11.25 -13.91
CA GLY A 328 27.97 -10.05 -13.07
C GLY A 328 27.04 -10.24 -11.87
N ALA A 329 25.87 -10.85 -12.07
CA ALA A 329 24.94 -11.16 -11.01
C ALA A 329 25.56 -12.04 -9.92
N LEU A 330 26.23 -13.13 -10.30
CA LEU A 330 26.91 -14.02 -9.35
C LEU A 330 28.02 -13.29 -8.57
N ALA A 331 28.91 -12.57 -9.27
CA ALA A 331 29.98 -11.83 -8.62
C ALA A 331 29.46 -10.76 -7.64
N THR A 332 28.43 -10.04 -8.04
CA THR A 332 27.82 -8.99 -7.22
C THR A 332 27.10 -9.56 -6.01
N LEU A 333 26.35 -10.67 -6.15
CA LEU A 333 25.68 -11.33 -5.03
C LEU A 333 26.66 -11.99 -4.06
N GLU A 334 27.78 -12.56 -4.57
CA GLU A 334 28.86 -13.09 -3.73
C GLU A 334 29.51 -11.96 -2.92
N TRP A 335 29.80 -10.83 -3.56
CA TRP A 335 30.27 -9.64 -2.85
C TRP A 335 29.26 -9.19 -1.76
N ALA A 336 27.98 -9.16 -2.07
CA ALA A 336 26.93 -8.75 -1.12
C ALA A 336 26.81 -9.70 0.08
N ALA A 337 27.02 -11.01 -0.13
CA ALA A 337 27.09 -11.98 0.95
C ALA A 337 28.28 -11.71 1.88
N HIS A 338 29.49 -11.55 1.33
CA HIS A 338 30.70 -11.22 2.09
C HIS A 338 30.58 -9.86 2.79
N GLU A 339 30.02 -8.86 2.14
CA GLU A 339 29.78 -7.55 2.75
C GLU A 339 28.81 -7.63 3.93
N THR A 340 27.78 -8.48 3.83
CA THR A 340 26.87 -8.74 4.94
C THR A 340 27.59 -9.36 6.14
N GLU A 341 28.46 -10.34 5.91
CA GLU A 341 29.30 -10.94 6.96
C GLU A 341 30.27 -9.92 7.58
N ARG A 342 30.94 -9.13 6.75
CA ARG A 342 31.85 -8.07 7.20
C ARG A 342 31.11 -7.09 8.12
N ARG A 343 29.93 -6.64 7.72
CA ARG A 343 29.10 -5.71 8.51
C ARG A 343 28.70 -6.32 9.85
N LEU A 344 28.30 -7.59 9.88
CA LEU A 344 27.96 -8.30 11.11
C LEU A 344 29.13 -8.38 12.09
N ILE A 345 30.30 -8.81 11.60
CA ILE A 345 31.52 -8.92 12.41
C ILE A 345 31.89 -7.56 12.97
N THR A 346 31.93 -6.53 12.11
CA THR A 346 32.32 -5.17 12.48
C THR A 346 31.34 -4.58 13.49
N ALA A 347 30.02 -4.74 13.29
CA ALA A 347 29.02 -4.27 14.22
C ALA A 347 29.12 -4.97 15.59
N ASN A 348 29.42 -6.27 15.60
CA ASN A 348 29.58 -7.04 16.83
C ASN A 348 30.83 -6.60 17.61
N LEU A 349 31.98 -6.45 16.92
CA LEU A 349 33.22 -5.97 17.53
C LEU A 349 33.06 -4.55 18.10
N ALA A 350 32.40 -3.65 17.38
CA ALA A 350 32.12 -2.31 17.87
C ALA A 350 31.28 -2.35 19.15
N ARG A 351 30.23 -3.19 19.18
CA ARG A 351 29.37 -3.37 20.37
C ARG A 351 30.12 -3.95 21.55
N GLN A 352 30.96 -4.99 21.33
CA GLN A 352 31.80 -5.57 22.38
C GLN A 352 32.78 -4.56 22.97
N SER A 353 33.27 -3.62 22.15
CA SER A 353 34.18 -2.55 22.56
C SER A 353 33.46 -1.34 23.17
N GLY A 354 32.13 -1.36 23.29
CA GLY A 354 31.33 -0.22 23.75
C GLY A 354 31.38 1.00 22.80
N ARG A 355 31.73 0.82 21.53
CA ARG A 355 31.83 1.88 20.54
C ARG A 355 30.63 1.86 19.59
N PRO A 356 30.27 3.00 19.00
CA PRO A 356 29.30 3.03 17.91
C PRO A 356 29.86 2.26 16.71
N ALA A 357 28.95 1.68 15.92
CA ALA A 357 29.32 1.06 14.64
C ALA A 357 29.96 2.11 13.71
N PRO A 358 31.01 1.77 12.94
CA PRO A 358 31.58 2.65 11.93
C PRO A 358 30.57 3.16 10.91
N ASP A 359 30.83 4.32 10.32
CA ASP A 359 29.88 5.01 9.43
C ASP A 359 29.60 4.22 8.15
N ASP A 360 30.59 3.52 7.63
CA ASP A 360 30.49 2.69 6.42
C ASP A 360 29.48 1.55 6.55
N ILE A 361 29.32 0.97 7.76
CA ILE A 361 28.34 -0.09 8.00
C ILE A 361 27.01 0.42 8.56
N ARG A 362 26.93 1.70 8.92
CA ARG A 362 25.66 2.34 9.35
C ARG A 362 24.78 2.72 8.16
N ARG A 363 25.35 2.93 6.99
CA ARG A 363 24.63 3.21 5.77
C ARG A 363 23.96 1.93 5.27
N PRO A 364 22.61 1.87 5.12
CA PRO A 364 21.91 0.69 4.68
C PRO A 364 22.36 0.22 3.30
N LEU A 365 22.43 -1.09 3.09
CA LEU A 365 22.64 -1.72 1.80
C LEU A 365 21.36 -2.40 1.33
N TRP A 366 20.95 -2.12 0.11
CA TRP A 366 19.78 -2.71 -0.52
C TRP A 366 20.20 -3.61 -1.68
N ILE A 367 19.72 -4.86 -1.66
CA ILE A 367 19.93 -5.84 -2.73
C ILE A 367 18.57 -6.04 -3.39
N LEU A 368 18.44 -5.54 -4.62
CA LEU A 368 17.22 -5.61 -5.42
C LEU A 368 17.45 -6.63 -6.52
N LEU A 369 16.67 -7.71 -6.50
CA LEU A 369 16.78 -8.80 -7.47
C LEU A 369 15.44 -8.98 -8.18
N ASP A 370 15.42 -8.61 -9.45
CA ASP A 370 14.26 -8.78 -10.33
C ASP A 370 14.43 -10.07 -11.14
N ARG A 371 13.41 -10.90 -11.16
CA ARG A 371 13.34 -12.20 -11.86
C ARG A 371 14.49 -13.18 -11.54
N PRO A 372 14.67 -13.56 -10.26
CA PRO A 372 15.68 -14.52 -9.86
C PRO A 372 15.54 -15.88 -10.55
N GLY A 373 14.31 -16.31 -10.89
CA GLY A 373 14.07 -17.58 -11.58
C GLY A 373 14.74 -17.68 -12.93
N VAL A 374 14.79 -16.58 -13.70
CA VAL A 374 15.49 -16.54 -14.99
C VAL A 374 16.99 -16.80 -14.81
N LEU A 375 17.61 -16.15 -13.82
CA LEU A 375 19.03 -16.36 -13.52
C LEU A 375 19.31 -17.78 -13.04
N GLY A 376 18.41 -18.37 -12.25
CA GLY A 376 18.49 -19.77 -11.83
C GLY A 376 18.48 -20.72 -13.03
N HIS A 377 17.61 -20.50 -14.00
CA HIS A 377 17.60 -21.28 -15.25
C HIS A 377 18.88 -21.13 -16.07
N LEU A 378 19.40 -19.91 -16.20
CA LEU A 378 20.67 -19.65 -16.88
C LEU A 378 21.84 -20.32 -16.14
N ALA A 379 21.87 -20.24 -14.83
CA ALA A 379 22.90 -20.89 -14.02
C ALA A 379 22.86 -22.42 -14.18
N ALA A 380 21.68 -23.02 -14.16
CA ALA A 380 21.51 -24.45 -14.37
C ALA A 380 21.99 -24.88 -15.77
N ALA A 381 21.69 -24.10 -16.81
CA ALA A 381 22.17 -24.35 -18.17
C ALA A 381 23.70 -24.29 -18.29
N ASP A 382 24.35 -23.40 -17.53
CA ASP A 382 25.81 -23.24 -17.50
C ASP A 382 26.50 -24.17 -16.46
N GLY A 383 25.72 -25.03 -15.78
CA GLY A 383 26.26 -25.91 -14.72
C GLY A 383 26.79 -25.14 -13.49
N ARG A 384 26.27 -23.94 -13.23
CA ARG A 384 26.64 -23.07 -12.12
C ARG A 384 25.60 -23.17 -10.99
N PRO A 385 25.97 -22.83 -9.74
CA PRO A 385 25.01 -22.80 -8.64
C PRO A 385 23.94 -21.71 -8.84
N ASP A 386 22.76 -21.93 -8.29
CA ASP A 386 21.67 -20.94 -8.31
C ASP A 386 22.09 -19.66 -7.57
N PRO A 387 22.03 -18.48 -8.24
CA PRO A 387 22.34 -17.19 -7.62
C PRO A 387 21.57 -16.92 -6.31
N GLN A 388 20.37 -17.49 -6.15
CA GLN A 388 19.58 -17.34 -4.93
C GLN A 388 20.26 -17.92 -3.68
N GLU A 389 21.14 -18.90 -3.83
CA GLU A 389 21.91 -19.48 -2.71
C GLU A 389 22.83 -18.44 -2.06
N LEU A 390 23.31 -17.47 -2.81
CA LEU A 390 24.13 -16.36 -2.32
C LEU A 390 23.35 -15.39 -1.44
N LEU A 391 22.02 -15.38 -1.54
CA LEU A 391 21.15 -14.57 -0.69
C LEU A 391 20.94 -15.16 0.71
N ARG A 392 21.41 -16.38 0.98
CA ARG A 392 21.20 -17.06 2.27
C ARG A 392 21.71 -16.24 3.46
N ILE A 393 22.87 -15.64 3.36
CA ILE A 393 23.46 -14.81 4.41
C ILE A 393 22.73 -13.46 4.53
N PRO A 394 22.55 -12.66 3.45
CA PRO A 394 21.76 -11.45 3.48
C PRO A 394 20.35 -11.64 4.04
N LEU A 395 19.63 -12.69 3.65
CA LEU A 395 18.28 -12.96 4.11
C LEU A 395 18.20 -13.35 5.59
N ARG A 396 19.16 -14.13 6.10
CA ARG A 396 19.17 -14.57 7.51
C ARG A 396 19.66 -13.51 8.47
N HIS A 397 20.64 -12.75 8.06
CA HIS A 397 21.40 -11.85 8.94
C HIS A 397 21.30 -10.38 8.55
N GLY A 398 20.72 -10.06 7.41
CA GLY A 398 20.67 -8.71 6.85
C GLY A 398 20.11 -7.66 7.80
N ARG A 399 19.06 -7.99 8.57
CA ARG A 399 18.51 -7.07 9.57
C ARG A 399 19.58 -6.53 10.54
N ALA A 400 20.46 -7.40 11.03
CA ALA A 400 21.50 -7.01 11.97
C ALA A 400 22.68 -6.29 11.27
N ALA A 401 22.88 -6.56 9.98
CA ALA A 401 23.90 -5.96 9.14
C ALA A 401 23.43 -4.68 8.41
N GLN A 402 22.18 -4.26 8.62
CA GLN A 402 21.52 -3.20 7.85
C GLN A 402 21.52 -3.49 6.34
N VAL A 403 21.28 -4.73 5.96
CA VAL A 403 21.14 -5.20 4.59
C VAL A 403 19.69 -5.63 4.37
N THR A 404 19.05 -5.04 3.37
CA THR A 404 17.67 -5.33 2.98
C THR A 404 17.67 -6.01 1.62
N VAL A 405 16.90 -7.09 1.49
CA VAL A 405 16.73 -7.82 0.22
C VAL A 405 15.30 -7.61 -0.27
N VAL A 406 15.17 -7.24 -1.53
CA VAL A 406 13.90 -7.13 -2.26
C VAL A 406 13.98 -8.05 -3.46
N LEU A 407 13.02 -8.96 -3.57
CA LEU A 407 12.89 -9.83 -4.72
C LEU A 407 11.59 -9.52 -5.45
N ALA A 408 11.64 -9.49 -6.77
CA ALA A 408 10.47 -9.41 -7.62
C ALA A 408 10.44 -10.62 -8.56
N GLU A 409 9.29 -11.30 -8.65
CA GLU A 409 9.15 -12.49 -9.49
C GLU A 409 7.77 -12.53 -10.15
N GLN A 410 7.63 -13.37 -11.15
CA GLN A 410 6.35 -13.67 -11.81
C GLN A 410 5.70 -14.92 -11.22
N PHE A 411 4.36 -15.02 -11.34
CA PHE A 411 3.63 -16.16 -10.79
C PHE A 411 4.05 -17.51 -11.38
N ASP A 412 4.40 -17.53 -12.66
CA ASP A 412 4.82 -18.74 -13.39
C ASP A 412 6.20 -19.26 -12.94
N ALA A 413 7.01 -18.39 -12.32
CA ALA A 413 8.32 -18.73 -11.79
C ALA A 413 8.35 -18.81 -10.25
N LEU A 414 7.20 -18.72 -9.58
CA LEU A 414 7.13 -18.73 -8.11
C LEU A 414 7.75 -19.99 -7.50
N ASP A 415 7.61 -21.13 -8.17
CA ASP A 415 8.17 -22.42 -7.71
C ASP A 415 9.69 -22.50 -7.81
N THR A 416 10.32 -21.63 -8.61
CA THR A 416 11.79 -21.54 -8.72
C THR A 416 12.44 -20.85 -7.53
N LEU A 417 11.66 -20.17 -6.69
CA LEU A 417 12.18 -19.50 -5.50
C LEU A 417 12.61 -20.54 -4.45
N THR A 418 13.84 -20.35 -3.94
CA THR A 418 14.38 -21.23 -2.90
C THR A 418 13.59 -21.12 -1.58
N GLU A 419 13.62 -22.18 -0.77
CA GLU A 419 12.98 -22.20 0.56
C GLU A 419 13.50 -21.06 1.45
N THR A 420 14.78 -20.70 1.34
CA THR A 420 15.37 -19.59 2.10
C THR A 420 14.71 -18.25 1.72
N VAL A 421 14.49 -18.01 0.44
CA VAL A 421 13.78 -16.82 -0.03
C VAL A 421 12.36 -16.78 0.52
N ARG A 422 11.59 -17.86 0.34
CA ARG A 422 10.17 -17.94 0.79
C ARG A 422 10.02 -17.74 2.28
N THR A 423 10.95 -18.27 3.08
CA THR A 423 10.88 -18.21 4.56
C THR A 423 11.25 -16.84 5.10
N HIS A 424 12.24 -16.17 4.50
CA HIS A 424 12.80 -14.95 5.06
C HIS A 424 12.19 -13.66 4.49
N THR A 425 11.47 -13.72 3.37
CA THR A 425 10.73 -12.57 2.82
C THR A 425 9.32 -12.53 3.40
N ARG A 426 9.17 -11.90 4.57
CA ARG A 426 7.89 -11.85 5.31
C ARG A 426 7.03 -10.64 4.95
N ALA A 427 7.61 -9.57 4.40
CA ALA A 427 6.85 -8.56 3.69
C ALA A 427 6.57 -9.08 2.28
N ARG A 428 5.31 -9.09 1.86
CA ARG A 428 4.89 -9.69 0.59
C ARG A 428 3.91 -8.80 -0.14
N ALA A 429 4.08 -8.65 -1.44
CA ALA A 429 3.17 -7.92 -2.31
C ALA A 429 2.78 -8.78 -3.51
N VAL A 430 1.53 -8.66 -3.92
CA VAL A 430 0.98 -9.25 -5.15
C VAL A 430 0.50 -8.12 -6.02
N LEU A 431 0.97 -8.02 -7.26
CA LEU A 431 0.68 -6.91 -8.16
C LEU A 431 0.10 -7.40 -9.49
N GLY A 432 -0.82 -6.61 -10.03
CA GLY A 432 -1.53 -6.94 -11.25
C GLY A 432 -2.70 -7.91 -11.03
N PRO A 433 -3.33 -8.39 -12.11
CA PRO A 433 -4.43 -9.34 -12.02
C PRO A 433 -3.97 -10.64 -11.38
N ALA A 434 -4.63 -11.06 -10.31
CA ALA A 434 -4.33 -12.30 -9.61
C ALA A 434 -5.62 -12.96 -9.12
N SER A 435 -5.67 -14.29 -9.13
CA SER A 435 -6.80 -15.01 -8.55
C SER A 435 -6.72 -14.99 -7.01
N PRO A 436 -7.84 -15.19 -6.31
CA PRO A 436 -7.83 -15.29 -4.84
C PRO A 436 -6.85 -16.34 -4.33
N GLU A 437 -6.73 -17.48 -5.02
CA GLU A 437 -5.81 -18.56 -4.66
C GLU A 437 -4.34 -18.14 -4.84
N GLN A 438 -4.03 -17.38 -5.90
CA GLN A 438 -2.69 -16.82 -6.12
C GLN A 438 -2.33 -15.81 -5.04
N ILE A 439 -3.29 -14.95 -4.66
CA ILE A 439 -3.10 -13.97 -3.59
C ILE A 439 -2.83 -14.68 -2.27
N GLU A 440 -3.66 -15.67 -1.92
CA GLU A 440 -3.51 -16.44 -0.69
C GLU A 440 -2.21 -17.25 -0.66
N ALA A 441 -1.81 -17.87 -1.78
CA ALA A 441 -0.55 -18.61 -1.89
C ALA A 441 0.68 -17.73 -1.61
N VAL A 442 0.66 -16.47 -2.02
CA VAL A 442 1.77 -15.53 -1.80
C VAL A 442 1.65 -14.85 -0.43
N LEU A 443 0.49 -14.29 -0.10
CA LEU A 443 0.31 -13.47 1.12
C LEU A 443 -0.02 -14.31 2.36
N GLY A 444 -0.45 -15.56 2.18
CA GLY A 444 -0.88 -16.45 3.28
C GLY A 444 -2.23 -16.08 3.89
N ALA A 445 -3.00 -15.22 3.23
CA ALA A 445 -4.38 -14.88 3.57
C ALA A 445 -5.05 -14.20 2.38
N GLY A 446 -6.38 -14.33 2.27
CA GLY A 446 -7.18 -13.63 1.28
C GLY A 446 -7.39 -12.15 1.62
N PRO A 447 -7.69 -11.30 0.64
CA PRO A 447 -7.86 -9.87 0.83
C PRO A 447 -9.23 -9.46 1.41
N HIS A 448 -10.18 -10.39 1.54
CA HIS A 448 -11.58 -10.10 1.91
C HIS A 448 -12.23 -8.98 1.07
N THR A 449 -11.78 -8.85 -0.17
CA THR A 449 -12.33 -7.93 -1.16
C THR A 449 -12.66 -8.69 -2.44
N THR A 450 -13.61 -8.15 -3.20
CA THR A 450 -13.85 -8.67 -4.55
C THR A 450 -12.74 -8.21 -5.50
N PRO A 451 -12.45 -8.97 -6.57
CA PRO A 451 -11.52 -8.50 -7.58
C PRO A 451 -11.95 -7.15 -8.15
N PRO A 452 -11.03 -6.18 -8.33
CA PRO A 452 -11.36 -4.93 -8.98
C PRO A 452 -11.77 -5.16 -10.44
N PRO A 453 -12.67 -4.32 -10.98
CA PRO A 453 -13.14 -4.45 -12.37
C PRO A 453 -12.01 -4.22 -13.38
N GLU A 454 -11.09 -3.34 -13.03
CA GLU A 454 -9.88 -3.04 -13.80
C GLU A 454 -8.68 -3.04 -12.84
N VAL A 455 -7.57 -3.61 -13.29
CA VAL A 455 -6.33 -3.71 -12.53
C VAL A 455 -5.25 -2.89 -13.25
N PRO A 456 -5.13 -1.60 -12.93
CA PRO A 456 -4.05 -0.78 -13.50
C PRO A 456 -2.70 -1.28 -13.00
N ALA A 457 -1.63 -0.96 -13.72
CA ALA A 457 -0.27 -1.30 -13.30
C ALA A 457 0.02 -0.75 -11.89
N GLY A 458 0.67 -1.55 -11.06
CA GLY A 458 0.96 -1.22 -9.66
C GLY A 458 -0.23 -1.41 -8.69
N ARG A 459 -1.41 -1.84 -9.19
CA ARG A 459 -2.54 -2.23 -8.33
C ARG A 459 -2.34 -3.66 -7.84
N GLY A 460 -2.68 -3.89 -6.59
CA GLY A 460 -2.66 -5.23 -6.01
C GLY A 460 -2.90 -5.23 -4.51
N TYR A 461 -2.21 -6.13 -3.84
CA TYR A 461 -2.36 -6.36 -2.40
C TYR A 461 -0.99 -6.50 -1.75
N VAL A 462 -0.91 -6.18 -0.47
CA VAL A 462 0.31 -6.28 0.32
C VAL A 462 -0.01 -6.79 1.72
N ARG A 463 0.89 -7.59 2.26
CA ARG A 463 0.87 -8.03 3.65
C ARG A 463 2.24 -7.88 4.27
N LEU A 464 2.31 -7.21 5.41
CA LEU A 464 3.54 -7.02 6.17
C LEU A 464 3.53 -7.96 7.38
N GLY A 465 4.28 -9.05 7.28
CA GLY A 465 4.37 -10.08 8.30
C GLY A 465 3.04 -10.77 8.61
N ALA A 466 2.60 -10.69 9.86
CA ALA A 466 1.32 -11.24 10.32
C ALA A 466 0.18 -10.20 10.27
N GLY A 467 0.42 -9.02 9.71
CA GLY A 467 -0.60 -7.97 9.59
C GLY A 467 -1.73 -8.33 8.64
N PRO A 468 -2.73 -7.46 8.50
CA PRO A 468 -3.83 -7.65 7.55
C PRO A 468 -3.33 -7.55 6.11
N VAL A 469 -4.09 -8.14 5.19
CA VAL A 469 -3.93 -7.92 3.76
C VAL A 469 -4.55 -6.57 3.42
N LEU A 470 -3.76 -5.68 2.84
CA LEU A 470 -4.18 -4.34 2.43
C LEU A 470 -4.22 -4.26 0.90
N ARG A 471 -5.16 -3.53 0.36
CA ARG A 471 -5.10 -3.08 -1.04
C ARG A 471 -3.89 -2.18 -1.22
N LEU A 472 -3.31 -2.21 -2.40
CA LEU A 472 -2.11 -1.43 -2.70
C LEU A 472 -2.21 -0.79 -4.08
N GLN A 473 -1.86 0.49 -4.18
CA GLN A 473 -1.51 1.14 -5.42
C GLN A 473 -0.09 1.70 -5.29
N VAL A 474 0.82 1.17 -6.07
CA VAL A 474 2.22 1.61 -6.15
C VAL A 474 2.28 2.98 -6.83
N PRO A 475 3.11 3.93 -6.36
CA PRO A 475 3.33 5.19 -7.05
C PRO A 475 3.86 4.98 -8.46
N ALA A 476 3.37 5.77 -9.42
CA ALA A 476 3.82 5.69 -10.80
C ALA A 476 5.31 6.02 -10.90
N THR A 477 6.13 4.99 -11.12
CA THR A 477 7.58 5.08 -11.23
C THR A 477 8.04 4.36 -12.51
N PRO A 478 7.66 4.88 -13.70
CA PRO A 478 8.00 4.26 -14.97
C PRO A 478 9.49 4.36 -15.27
N ASP A 479 9.94 3.64 -16.31
CA ASP A 479 11.27 3.85 -16.86
C ASP A 479 11.32 5.24 -17.53
N PRO A 480 12.24 6.13 -17.09
CA PRO A 480 12.36 7.45 -17.70
C PRO A 480 12.93 7.41 -19.13
N TYR A 481 13.46 6.28 -19.57
CA TYR A 481 14.00 6.09 -20.92
C TYR A 481 13.01 5.38 -21.87
N ASP A 482 11.86 4.93 -21.36
CA ASP A 482 10.80 4.40 -22.19
C ASP A 482 10.09 5.54 -22.95
N ASP A 483 9.96 5.39 -24.27
CA ASP A 483 9.31 6.37 -25.15
C ASP A 483 7.82 6.54 -24.83
N ALA A 484 7.17 5.51 -24.27
CA ALA A 484 5.76 5.56 -23.85
C ALA A 484 5.54 6.34 -22.55
N THR A 485 6.62 6.64 -21.80
CA THR A 485 6.52 7.41 -20.55
C THR A 485 6.21 8.88 -20.81
N SER A 486 5.15 9.39 -20.16
CA SER A 486 4.78 10.81 -20.25
C SER A 486 5.90 11.71 -19.69
N ASP A 487 6.04 12.92 -20.26
CA ASP A 487 7.08 13.87 -19.83
C ASP A 487 6.99 14.20 -18.34
N ALA A 488 5.78 14.31 -17.78
CA ALA A 488 5.57 14.58 -16.36
C ALA A 488 6.10 13.45 -15.47
N HIS A 489 5.78 12.20 -15.80
CA HIS A 489 6.28 11.05 -15.05
C HIS A 489 7.78 10.83 -15.25
N ARG A 490 8.28 11.05 -16.48
CA ARG A 490 9.71 11.03 -16.78
C ARG A 490 10.47 12.01 -15.91
N GLN A 491 10.01 13.26 -15.86
CA GLN A 491 10.65 14.30 -15.05
C GLN A 491 10.59 14.00 -13.56
N ALA A 492 9.46 13.49 -13.06
CA ALA A 492 9.31 13.10 -11.66
C ALA A 492 10.35 12.04 -11.24
N VAL A 493 10.63 11.05 -12.10
CA VAL A 493 11.65 10.04 -11.84
C VAL A 493 13.06 10.64 -11.93
N LEU A 494 13.34 11.46 -12.97
CA LEU A 494 14.65 12.07 -13.15
C LEU A 494 15.04 13.01 -12.01
N ASP A 495 14.09 13.74 -11.44
CA ASP A 495 14.31 14.66 -10.31
C ASP A 495 14.67 13.91 -9.00
N LEU A 496 14.34 12.63 -8.91
CA LEU A 496 14.67 11.79 -7.75
C LEU A 496 16.01 11.08 -7.90
N LEU A 497 16.53 10.94 -9.12
CA LEU A 497 17.79 10.27 -9.35
C LEU A 497 18.94 11.04 -8.70
N PRO A 498 19.82 10.37 -7.97
CA PRO A 498 21.06 10.98 -7.48
C PRO A 498 21.93 11.50 -8.64
N GLY A 499 22.80 12.45 -8.37
CA GLY A 499 23.83 12.86 -9.32
C GLY A 499 24.63 11.65 -9.84
N ARG A 500 25.23 11.77 -11.01
CA ARG A 500 26.19 10.76 -11.46
C ARG A 500 27.44 10.87 -10.60
N GLY A 501 27.95 9.72 -10.15
CA GLY A 501 29.27 9.65 -9.53
C GLY A 501 30.32 10.08 -10.56
N ASP A 502 31.39 10.73 -10.10
CA ASP A 502 32.59 10.80 -10.92
C ASP A 502 32.93 9.35 -11.30
N PRO A 503 33.26 9.05 -12.56
CA PRO A 503 33.71 7.72 -12.91
C PRO A 503 34.84 7.39 -11.96
N MET A 504 34.59 6.51 -11.01
CA MET A 504 35.60 6.00 -10.11
C MET A 504 36.69 5.47 -11.03
N GLU A 505 37.84 6.09 -10.95
CA GLU A 505 39.03 5.72 -11.74
C GLU A 505 39.08 4.20 -11.68
N ALA A 506 38.74 3.56 -12.80
CA ALA A 506 38.66 2.12 -12.88
C ALA A 506 39.98 1.61 -12.31
N ALA A 507 39.94 0.87 -11.22
CA ALA A 507 41.11 0.28 -10.62
C ALA A 507 41.89 -0.33 -11.78
N PRO A 508 43.15 0.05 -12.00
CA PRO A 508 43.89 -0.36 -13.20
C PRO A 508 43.70 -1.86 -13.34
N ALA A 509 43.15 -2.27 -14.48
CA ALA A 509 43.03 -3.67 -14.82
C ALA A 509 44.39 -4.26 -14.50
N ARG A 510 44.48 -5.22 -13.59
CA ARG A 510 45.73 -5.96 -13.38
C ARG A 510 46.11 -6.44 -14.76
N GLU A 511 47.16 -5.81 -15.31
CA GLU A 511 47.83 -6.34 -16.48
C GLU A 511 48.09 -7.82 -16.21
N PRO A 512 47.74 -8.72 -17.14
CA PRO A 512 48.09 -10.12 -17.00
C PRO A 512 49.59 -10.16 -16.72
N ALA A 513 49.97 -10.73 -15.58
CA ALA A 513 51.36 -10.86 -15.19
C ALA A 513 52.09 -11.47 -16.37
N ASP A 514 53.02 -10.70 -16.94
CA ASP A 514 53.93 -11.14 -17.97
C ASP A 514 54.54 -12.47 -17.51
N GLU A 515 54.14 -13.56 -18.16
CA GLU A 515 54.78 -14.87 -17.95
C GLU A 515 56.23 -14.75 -18.42
N GLY A 516 57.10 -14.34 -17.51
CA GLY A 516 58.54 -14.42 -17.70
C GLY A 516 58.96 -15.86 -18.01
N PRO A 517 60.03 -16.07 -18.78
CA PRO A 517 60.38 -17.35 -19.38
C PRO A 517 60.59 -18.43 -18.31
N ALA A 518 59.99 -19.59 -18.56
CA ALA A 518 60.04 -20.80 -17.75
C ALA A 518 61.45 -21.12 -17.25
N THR A 519 61.68 -20.98 -15.96
CA THR A 519 62.92 -21.44 -15.29
C THR A 519 62.76 -22.95 -15.07
N ALA A 520 63.73 -23.69 -15.54
CA ALA A 520 63.85 -25.15 -15.48
C ALA A 520 63.73 -25.68 -14.04
N PRO A 521 63.21 -26.90 -13.82
CA PRO A 521 62.99 -27.45 -12.50
C PRO A 521 64.32 -27.81 -11.81
N VAL A 522 64.44 -27.28 -10.58
CA VAL A 522 65.56 -27.71 -9.66
C VAL A 522 65.09 -28.98 -8.96
N PRO A 523 65.85 -30.04 -8.86
CA PRO A 523 65.52 -31.28 -8.21
C PRO A 523 65.49 -31.09 -6.69
N VAL A 524 64.33 -31.31 -6.08
CA VAL A 524 64.14 -31.36 -4.61
C VAL A 524 64.52 -32.73 -4.12
N ALA A 525 65.60 -32.79 -3.28
CA ALA A 525 65.99 -33.99 -2.55
C ALA A 525 64.86 -34.40 -1.55
N ALA A 526 64.52 -35.66 -1.57
CA ALA A 526 63.60 -36.30 -0.62
C ALA A 526 64.26 -36.39 0.76
N GLU A 527 63.65 -35.79 1.75
CA GLU A 527 63.97 -36.13 3.16
C GLU A 527 62.67 -36.56 3.85
N THR A 528 62.67 -37.82 4.20
CA THR A 528 61.62 -38.59 4.84
C THR A 528 61.64 -38.32 6.35
N ALA A 529 60.55 -37.85 6.93
CA ALA A 529 60.29 -38.04 8.35
C ALA A 529 58.77 -38.22 8.55
N ALA A 530 58.39 -39.49 8.74
CA ALA A 530 57.07 -39.92 9.18
C ALA A 530 56.94 -39.71 10.69
N VAL A 531 55.90 -39.03 11.12
CA VAL A 531 55.40 -39.06 12.52
C VAL A 531 54.02 -39.70 12.51
N PRO A 532 53.77 -40.75 13.27
CA PRO A 532 52.47 -41.42 13.33
C PRO A 532 51.54 -40.67 14.27
N VAL A 533 50.36 -40.34 13.76
CA VAL A 533 49.24 -39.84 14.58
C VAL A 533 48.45 -41.07 15.03
N GLU A 534 48.54 -41.39 16.32
CA GLU A 534 47.68 -42.36 17.01
C GLU A 534 46.25 -41.85 17.05
N ALA A 535 45.33 -42.69 16.61
CA ALA A 535 43.89 -42.48 16.66
C ALA A 535 43.40 -42.60 18.09
N MET A 536 42.84 -41.55 18.65
CA MET A 536 41.94 -41.60 19.80
C MET A 536 40.51 -41.89 19.32
N VAL A 537 40.14 -43.13 19.38
CA VAL A 537 38.73 -43.58 19.27
C VAL A 537 38.11 -43.40 20.65
N ALA A 538 37.20 -42.43 20.76
CA ALA A 538 36.31 -42.32 21.92
C ALA A 538 35.06 -43.18 21.67
N GLU A 539 34.92 -44.24 22.46
CA GLU A 539 33.77 -45.13 22.52
C GLU A 539 32.53 -44.38 23.00
N ALA A 540 31.51 -44.26 22.14
CA ALA A 540 30.19 -43.83 22.54
C ALA A 540 29.38 -45.04 23.05
N ARG A 541 29.00 -45.03 24.32
CA ARG A 541 28.06 -45.98 24.90
C ARG A 541 26.64 -45.76 24.38
N PRO A 542 25.87 -46.79 24.09
CA PRO A 542 24.47 -46.67 23.69
C PRO A 542 23.60 -46.36 24.91
N SER A 543 22.77 -45.35 24.81
CA SER A 543 21.72 -45.04 25.80
C SER A 543 20.52 -45.98 25.62
N GLU A 544 20.10 -46.56 26.73
CA GLU A 544 18.92 -47.42 26.88
C GLU A 544 17.61 -46.68 26.54
N PRO A 545 16.59 -47.35 26.00
CA PRO A 545 15.30 -46.76 25.71
C PRO A 545 14.44 -46.65 26.98
N LEU A 546 13.91 -45.45 27.24
CA LEU A 546 12.93 -45.17 28.28
C LEU A 546 11.63 -46.00 28.07
N ALA A 547 11.24 -46.71 29.11
CA ALA A 547 10.04 -47.51 29.18
C ALA A 547 8.76 -46.67 29.06
N LYS A 548 7.79 -47.18 28.27
CA LYS A 548 6.42 -46.69 28.17
C LYS A 548 5.71 -46.78 29.52
N ALA A 549 5.22 -45.64 30.03
CA ALA A 549 4.24 -45.60 31.10
C ALA A 549 2.84 -45.95 30.55
N GLN A 550 2.22 -47.00 31.12
CA GLN A 550 0.81 -47.31 30.92
C GLN A 550 -0.07 -46.35 31.74
N PRO A 551 -1.25 -45.97 31.27
CA PRO A 551 -2.22 -45.26 32.09
C PRO A 551 -2.99 -46.22 33.00
N ALA A 552 -3.03 -45.87 34.27
CA ALA A 552 -3.86 -46.54 35.27
C ALA A 552 -5.35 -46.22 35.05
N GLY A 553 -6.18 -47.24 35.10
CA GLY A 553 -7.61 -47.15 34.97
C GLY A 553 -8.27 -46.44 36.15
N ALA A 554 -9.36 -45.74 35.84
CA ALA A 554 -10.32 -45.21 36.80
C ALA A 554 -11.44 -46.23 36.99
N GLU A 555 -11.62 -46.67 38.21
CA GLU A 555 -12.87 -47.21 38.76
C GLU A 555 -13.31 -46.29 39.90
N SER A 556 -14.45 -45.68 39.77
CA SER A 556 -15.60 -45.51 40.68
C SER A 556 -16.42 -44.30 40.27
#